data_727773a1e52769971abbb06b2e241641
#
_entry.id   727773a1e52769971abbb06b2e241641
#
_cell.length_a   1.000
_cell.length_b   1.000
_cell.length_c   1.000
_cell.angle_alpha   90.00
_cell.angle_beta   90.00
_cell.angle_gamma   90.00
#
_symmetry.space_group_name_H-M   'P 1'
#
loop_
_entity.id
_entity.type
_entity.pdbx_description
1 polymer ?
#
loop_
_entity_poly.entity_id
_entity_poly.type
_entity_poly.pdbx_seq_one_letter_code
_entity_poly.pdbx_strand_id
1 'polypeptide(L)'
;MAILTTEVVKFANGNTDFYEAAIENFHKPSIDQSKILNDAYFSEIESKSGVSRSDMAPEVWMSHPAVKWAAFAIVDATIQAILPSVLTPAFGVFMDLRYVGLGDILKIKVLPNTLYTVSKGAHGERTTFRQKKFPADVIITPEEHLITIYVSMYRVLAQKEDIGDFIRQVVMSVQQDMYGEAVSALITGLTNVTAGTDYTFTGAFDMKTLVKMAERVQVFNSNVRPVIAGSAVALMNVLPDSTFGYRGNYDANGGGIDLVKNVVGFDVLRLQQAAGNNGTLVLPDDKLFIVSPAQDKLVKGAVSTTLTNSNQFYDNADLTQNYTYRANYGFQYASAAKAGIYTITD
;
A
#
# COMPACT_ATOMS: atom_id res chain seq x y z
N MET A 1 5.07 4.50 -15.23
CA MET A 1 5.68 3.63 -14.20
C MET A 1 7.08 3.15 -14.58
N ALA A 2 7.32 2.63 -15.77
CA ALA A 2 8.67 2.28 -16.25
C ALA A 2 9.70 3.44 -16.24
N ILE A 3 9.22 4.69 -16.33
CA ILE A 3 10.06 5.89 -16.37
C ILE A 3 10.70 6.18 -15.00
N LEU A 4 9.97 6.02 -13.91
CA LEU A 4 10.50 6.26 -12.56
C LEU A 4 11.55 5.23 -12.13
N THR A 5 11.32 3.95 -12.45
CA THR A 5 12.32 2.89 -12.21
C THR A 5 13.58 3.13 -13.02
N THR A 6 13.45 3.58 -14.26
CA THR A 6 14.59 3.86 -15.15
C THR A 6 15.33 5.14 -14.75
N GLU A 7 14.66 6.16 -14.22
CA GLU A 7 15.31 7.38 -13.73
C GLU A 7 15.99 7.18 -12.38
N VAL A 8 15.41 6.42 -11.47
CA VAL A 8 16.05 6.06 -10.18
C VAL A 8 17.30 5.19 -10.44
N VAL A 9 17.21 4.25 -11.36
CA VAL A 9 18.36 3.44 -11.81
C VAL A 9 19.40 4.28 -12.53
N LYS A 10 19.00 5.28 -13.32
CA LYS A 10 19.93 6.25 -13.93
C LYS A 10 20.59 7.17 -12.91
N PHE A 11 19.91 7.54 -11.85
CA PHE A 11 20.48 8.33 -10.76
C PHE A 11 21.48 7.53 -9.92
N ALA A 12 21.28 6.23 -9.80
CA ALA A 12 22.20 5.31 -9.12
C ALA A 12 23.51 5.07 -9.88
N ASN A 13 23.63 5.53 -11.10
CA ASN A 13 24.79 5.54 -12.01
C ASN A 13 25.89 4.52 -11.66
N GLY A 14 25.82 3.35 -12.22
CA GLY A 14 27.03 2.59 -12.41
C GLY A 14 26.92 1.08 -12.41
N ASN A 15 26.10 0.45 -11.62
CA ASN A 15 26.05 -1.00 -11.61
C ASN A 15 24.60 -1.51 -11.55
N THR A 16 24.04 -1.73 -12.73
CA THR A 16 22.70 -2.33 -12.90
C THR A 16 22.60 -3.67 -12.18
N ASP A 17 23.68 -4.40 -12.10
CA ASP A 17 23.72 -5.76 -11.57
C ASP A 17 23.35 -5.84 -10.06
N PHE A 18 23.82 -4.89 -9.24
CA PHE A 18 23.49 -4.89 -7.81
C PHE A 18 22.01 -4.65 -7.55
N TYR A 19 21.42 -3.65 -8.20
CA TYR A 19 20.01 -3.29 -7.97
C TYR A 19 19.05 -4.34 -8.52
N GLU A 20 19.38 -4.94 -9.66
CA GLU A 20 18.62 -6.07 -10.22
C GLU A 20 18.68 -7.29 -9.30
N ALA A 21 19.86 -7.63 -8.78
CA ALA A 21 20.04 -8.69 -7.80
C ALA A 21 19.29 -8.44 -6.49
N ALA A 22 19.25 -7.18 -6.03
CA ALA A 22 18.50 -6.79 -4.83
C ALA A 22 16.98 -6.94 -5.02
N ILE A 23 16.45 -6.53 -6.17
CA ILE A 23 15.03 -6.71 -6.53
C ILE A 23 14.69 -8.19 -6.64
N GLU A 24 15.54 -8.99 -7.27
CA GLU A 24 15.33 -10.42 -7.40
C GLU A 24 15.36 -11.13 -6.04
N ASN A 25 16.33 -10.81 -5.19
CA ASN A 25 16.43 -11.35 -3.83
C ASN A 25 15.24 -10.94 -2.96
N PHE A 26 14.70 -9.74 -3.15
CA PHE A 26 13.48 -9.33 -2.45
C PHE A 26 12.29 -10.23 -2.78
N HIS A 27 12.10 -10.55 -4.07
CA HIS A 27 10.98 -11.37 -4.53
C HIS A 27 11.20 -12.88 -4.32
N LYS A 28 12.44 -13.34 -4.37
CA LYS A 28 12.81 -14.77 -4.26
C LYS A 28 14.05 -14.95 -3.38
N PRO A 29 13.92 -14.81 -2.05
CA PRO A 29 15.07 -14.91 -1.15
C PRO A 29 15.67 -16.33 -1.18
N SER A 30 16.99 -16.41 -1.37
CA SER A 30 17.76 -17.64 -1.25
C SER A 30 19.14 -17.37 -0.59
N ILE A 31 19.70 -18.37 0.07
CA ILE A 31 21.01 -18.23 0.77
C ILE A 31 22.13 -17.90 -0.22
N ASP A 32 22.10 -18.49 -1.41
CA ASP A 32 23.13 -18.26 -2.42
C ASP A 32 23.02 -16.86 -3.02
N GLN A 33 21.81 -16.37 -3.27
CA GLN A 33 21.56 -15.01 -3.73
C GLN A 33 21.96 -13.96 -2.69
N SER A 34 21.75 -14.22 -1.40
CA SER A 34 22.19 -13.35 -0.33
C SER A 34 23.70 -13.16 -0.28
N LYS A 35 24.48 -14.21 -0.51
CA LYS A 35 25.94 -14.10 -0.58
C LYS A 35 26.39 -13.29 -1.79
N ILE A 36 25.83 -13.56 -2.96
CA ILE A 36 26.11 -12.80 -4.18
C ILE A 36 25.78 -11.33 -3.98
N LEU A 37 24.64 -11.04 -3.34
CA LEU A 37 24.21 -9.70 -3.05
C LEU A 37 25.14 -8.96 -2.08
N ASN A 38 25.61 -9.62 -1.03
CA ASN A 38 26.59 -9.06 -0.09
C ASN A 38 27.92 -8.73 -0.79
N ASP A 39 28.44 -9.62 -1.63
CA ASP A 39 29.67 -9.38 -2.37
C ASP A 39 29.50 -8.24 -3.38
N ALA A 40 28.38 -8.18 -4.09
CA ALA A 40 28.03 -7.10 -5.01
C ALA A 40 27.89 -5.76 -4.28
N TYR A 41 27.30 -5.76 -3.07
CA TYR A 41 27.17 -4.59 -2.22
C TYR A 41 28.53 -3.97 -1.84
N PHE A 42 29.48 -4.80 -1.43
CA PHE A 42 30.83 -4.32 -1.11
C PHE A 42 31.57 -3.80 -2.35
N SER A 43 31.42 -4.45 -3.49
CA SER A 43 31.97 -3.98 -4.76
C SER A 43 31.41 -2.61 -5.16
N GLU A 44 30.12 -2.41 -4.96
CA GLU A 44 29.47 -1.13 -5.25
C GLU A 44 29.92 -0.03 -4.29
N ILE A 45 30.14 -0.34 -3.00
CA ILE A 45 30.72 0.59 -2.04
C ILE A 45 32.12 1.01 -2.46
N GLU A 46 32.98 0.10 -2.90
CA GLU A 46 34.32 0.41 -3.42
C GLU A 46 34.23 1.35 -4.62
N SER A 47 33.37 1.05 -5.54
CA SER A 47 33.14 1.87 -6.74
C SER A 47 32.69 3.29 -6.42
N LYS A 48 31.73 3.44 -5.49
CA LYS A 48 31.18 4.76 -5.14
C LYS A 48 32.05 5.57 -4.18
N SER A 49 32.73 4.91 -3.24
CA SER A 49 33.61 5.56 -2.28
C SER A 49 34.99 5.93 -2.87
N GLY A 50 35.41 5.23 -3.94
CA GLY A 50 36.74 5.33 -4.53
C GLY A 50 37.86 4.78 -3.61
N VAL A 51 37.48 4.01 -2.56
CA VAL A 51 38.42 3.46 -1.58
C VAL A 51 38.38 1.93 -1.66
N SER A 52 39.49 1.33 -2.11
CA SER A 52 39.57 -0.12 -2.24
C SER A 52 39.70 -0.83 -0.89
N ARG A 53 39.00 -1.93 -0.74
CA ARG A 53 39.05 -2.78 0.45
C ARG A 53 40.40 -3.47 0.62
N SER A 54 41.15 -3.68 -0.48
CA SER A 54 42.47 -4.28 -0.46
C SER A 54 43.56 -3.40 0.13
N ASP A 55 43.39 -2.10 0.15
CA ASP A 55 44.42 -1.12 0.50
C ASP A 55 44.49 -0.83 1.99
N MET A 56 43.51 -1.29 2.76
CA MET A 56 43.35 -0.98 4.18
C MET A 56 42.92 -2.21 4.97
N ALA A 57 43.23 -2.23 6.28
CA ALA A 57 42.62 -3.21 7.18
C ALA A 57 41.08 -3.04 7.18
N PRO A 58 40.29 -4.11 7.26
CA PRO A 58 38.84 -4.07 7.17
C PRO A 58 38.18 -3.05 8.13
N GLU A 59 38.71 -2.94 9.35
CA GLU A 59 38.20 -2.01 10.38
C GLU A 59 38.44 -0.54 9.98
N VAL A 60 39.62 -0.25 9.39
CA VAL A 60 39.98 1.09 8.92
C VAL A 60 39.13 1.48 7.70
N TRP A 61 38.95 0.54 6.77
CA TRP A 61 38.13 0.74 5.57
C TRP A 61 36.69 1.09 5.96
N MET A 62 36.10 0.35 6.88
CA MET A 62 34.72 0.60 7.35
C MET A 62 34.58 1.88 8.18
N SER A 63 35.66 2.35 8.82
CA SER A 63 35.63 3.61 9.54
C SER A 63 35.76 4.83 8.62
N HIS A 64 36.15 4.63 7.36
CA HIS A 64 36.37 5.71 6.40
C HIS A 64 35.03 6.43 6.08
N PRO A 65 34.97 7.80 6.16
CA PRO A 65 33.74 8.53 5.97
C PRO A 65 33.08 8.32 4.61
N ALA A 66 33.87 8.23 3.52
CA ALA A 66 33.36 7.99 2.17
C ALA A 66 32.74 6.61 2.02
N VAL A 67 33.31 5.57 2.64
CA VAL A 67 32.76 4.21 2.64
C VAL A 67 31.43 4.16 3.38
N LYS A 68 31.35 4.78 4.52
CA LYS A 68 30.10 4.88 5.30
C LYS A 68 29.00 5.59 4.52
N TRP A 69 29.32 6.72 3.93
CA TRP A 69 28.36 7.46 3.10
C TRP A 69 27.87 6.62 1.91
N ALA A 70 28.82 5.97 1.20
CA ALA A 70 28.48 5.12 0.05
C ALA A 70 27.58 3.95 0.45
N ALA A 71 27.87 3.30 1.58
CA ALA A 71 27.11 2.17 2.09
C ALA A 71 25.63 2.52 2.28
N PHE A 72 25.33 3.61 2.97
CA PHE A 72 23.96 4.02 3.21
C PHE A 72 23.28 4.60 1.96
N ALA A 73 24.01 5.31 1.11
CA ALA A 73 23.47 5.84 -0.14
C ALA A 73 23.01 4.70 -1.10
N ILE A 74 23.73 3.56 -1.09
CA ILE A 74 23.34 2.38 -1.87
C ILE A 74 22.07 1.74 -1.29
N VAL A 75 21.97 1.59 0.03
CA VAL A 75 20.77 1.05 0.68
C VAL A 75 19.55 1.93 0.37
N ASP A 76 19.67 3.26 0.50
CA ASP A 76 18.61 4.21 0.17
C ASP A 76 18.13 4.06 -1.28
N ALA A 77 19.09 4.05 -2.22
CA ALA A 77 18.76 3.90 -3.63
C ALA A 77 18.05 2.57 -3.93
N THR A 78 18.47 1.49 -3.25
CA THR A 78 17.86 0.17 -3.40
C THR A 78 16.43 0.13 -2.86
N ILE A 79 16.19 0.69 -1.68
CA ILE A 79 14.83 0.77 -1.10
C ILE A 79 13.92 1.58 -2.02
N GLN A 80 14.39 2.72 -2.56
CA GLN A 80 13.63 3.53 -3.50
C GLN A 80 13.29 2.79 -4.81
N ALA A 81 14.17 1.92 -5.28
CA ALA A 81 13.92 1.11 -6.47
C ALA A 81 12.90 -0.02 -6.22
N ILE A 82 12.96 -0.66 -5.04
CA ILE A 82 12.08 -1.79 -4.71
C ILE A 82 10.68 -1.32 -4.32
N LEU A 83 10.55 -0.26 -3.53
CA LEU A 83 9.29 0.18 -2.93
C LEU A 83 8.15 0.36 -3.95
N PRO A 84 8.31 1.02 -5.11
CA PRO A 84 7.24 1.15 -6.09
C PRO A 84 6.76 -0.17 -6.68
N SER A 85 7.67 -1.15 -6.83
CA SER A 85 7.34 -2.47 -7.38
C SER A 85 6.45 -3.28 -6.45
N VAL A 86 6.60 -3.08 -5.15
CA VAL A 86 5.84 -3.79 -4.10
C VAL A 86 4.50 -3.12 -3.83
N LEU A 87 4.46 -1.79 -3.83
CA LEU A 87 3.24 -1.03 -3.50
C LEU A 87 2.14 -1.19 -4.56
N THR A 88 2.49 -1.20 -5.83
CA THR A 88 1.51 -1.22 -6.92
C THR A 88 0.56 -2.43 -6.90
N PRO A 89 1.04 -3.68 -6.74
CA PRO A 89 0.16 -4.84 -6.68
C PRO A 89 -0.73 -4.88 -5.43
N ALA A 90 -0.17 -4.50 -4.28
CA ALA A 90 -0.84 -4.61 -3.00
C ALA A 90 -2.05 -3.66 -2.88
N PHE A 91 -1.94 -2.47 -3.47
CA PHE A 91 -2.92 -1.40 -3.28
C PHE A 91 -3.85 -1.18 -4.48
N GLY A 92 -3.61 -1.87 -5.59
CA GLY A 92 -4.23 -1.58 -6.89
C GLY A 92 -5.75 -1.66 -6.94
N VAL A 93 -6.41 -2.30 -5.98
CA VAL A 93 -7.87 -2.54 -6.01
C VAL A 93 -8.66 -1.31 -5.57
N PHE A 94 -8.31 -0.70 -4.46
CA PHE A 94 -9.09 0.40 -3.86
C PHE A 94 -8.34 1.72 -3.72
N MET A 95 -7.03 1.74 -4.08
CA MET A 95 -6.16 2.89 -3.89
C MET A 95 -5.50 3.35 -5.19
N ASP A 96 -5.35 4.67 -5.35
CA ASP A 96 -4.60 5.34 -6.40
C ASP A 96 -3.43 6.09 -5.78
N LEU A 97 -2.21 5.64 -6.06
CA LEU A 97 -0.98 6.27 -5.58
C LEU A 97 -0.49 7.30 -6.58
N ARG A 98 -0.19 8.50 -6.09
CA ARG A 98 0.40 9.59 -6.87
C ARG A 98 1.67 10.08 -6.22
N TYR A 99 2.68 10.27 -7.04
CA TYR A 99 3.94 10.80 -6.60
C TYR A 99 3.91 12.32 -6.69
N VAL A 100 4.37 12.98 -5.64
CA VAL A 100 4.44 14.44 -5.51
C VAL A 100 5.87 14.89 -5.26
N GLY A 101 6.21 16.13 -5.61
CA GLY A 101 7.50 16.72 -5.32
C GLY A 101 7.67 17.02 -3.83
N LEU A 102 8.90 17.33 -3.43
CA LEU A 102 9.22 17.71 -2.06
C LEU A 102 8.47 18.97 -1.65
N GLY A 103 7.71 18.89 -0.56
CA GLY A 103 6.91 20.00 -0.05
C GLY A 103 5.62 20.29 -0.82
N ASP A 104 5.35 19.52 -1.89
CA ASP A 104 4.12 19.65 -2.64
C ASP A 104 2.97 18.94 -1.93
N ILE A 105 1.77 19.48 -2.15
CA ILE A 105 0.50 18.90 -1.69
C ILE A 105 -0.28 18.36 -2.87
N LEU A 106 -0.92 17.21 -2.68
CA LEU A 106 -1.78 16.63 -3.71
C LEU A 106 -3.20 17.21 -3.57
N LYS A 107 -3.65 17.95 -4.59
CA LYS A 107 -5.04 18.44 -4.70
C LYS A 107 -5.83 17.60 -5.68
N ILE A 108 -6.94 17.04 -5.21
CA ILE A 108 -7.83 16.22 -6.02
C ILE A 108 -9.20 16.88 -6.04
N LYS A 109 -9.71 17.13 -7.24
CA LYS A 109 -11.07 17.61 -7.43
C LYS A 109 -12.04 16.44 -7.50
N VAL A 110 -12.97 16.38 -6.57
CA VAL A 110 -14.02 15.37 -6.51
C VAL A 110 -15.32 16.03 -6.98
N LEU A 111 -15.87 15.54 -8.09
CA LEU A 111 -17.17 15.97 -8.59
C LEU A 111 -18.27 15.09 -7.98
N PRO A 112 -19.31 15.66 -7.35
CA PRO A 112 -20.39 14.86 -6.79
C PRO A 112 -21.07 13.99 -7.85
N ASN A 113 -21.19 12.71 -7.59
CA ASN A 113 -21.86 11.73 -8.47
C ASN A 113 -23.37 11.64 -8.16
N THR A 114 -24.01 12.80 -7.90
CA THR A 114 -25.45 12.89 -7.67
C THR A 114 -26.18 13.14 -8.97
N LEU A 115 -27.32 12.50 -9.16
CA LEU A 115 -28.19 12.77 -10.32
C LEU A 115 -28.93 14.09 -10.12
N TYR A 116 -29.23 14.79 -11.24
CA TYR A 116 -30.13 15.93 -11.19
C TYR A 116 -31.56 15.46 -11.03
N THR A 117 -32.33 16.17 -10.22
CA THR A 117 -33.77 15.88 -10.05
C THR A 117 -34.51 16.35 -11.27
N VAL A 118 -35.25 15.44 -11.89
CA VAL A 118 -36.17 15.79 -13.00
C VAL A 118 -37.53 16.09 -12.42
N SER A 119 -38.00 17.34 -12.62
CA SER A 119 -39.36 17.76 -12.22
C SER A 119 -40.34 17.53 -13.38
N LYS A 120 -41.52 17.08 -13.03
CA LYS A 120 -42.65 17.04 -13.98
C LYS A 120 -43.38 18.42 -13.91
N GLY A 121 -43.54 19.04 -15.05
CA GLY A 121 -44.27 20.28 -15.18
C GLY A 121 -45.38 20.18 -16.23
N ALA A 122 -46.41 21.01 -16.13
CA ALA A 122 -47.45 21.14 -17.15
C ALA A 122 -46.93 21.90 -18.38
N HIS A 123 -47.51 21.65 -19.54
CA HIS A 123 -47.11 22.32 -20.76
C HIS A 123 -47.36 23.84 -20.63
N GLY A 124 -46.26 24.61 -20.72
CA GLY A 124 -46.29 26.07 -20.50
C GLY A 124 -45.83 26.56 -19.10
N GLU A 125 -45.58 25.66 -18.17
CA GLU A 125 -45.05 26.02 -16.86
C GLU A 125 -43.50 26.18 -16.94
N ARG A 126 -43.00 27.34 -16.46
CA ARG A 126 -41.58 27.68 -16.50
C ARG A 126 -40.87 27.48 -15.17
N THR A 127 -41.53 26.88 -14.18
CA THR A 127 -40.99 26.73 -12.82
C THR A 127 -40.13 25.47 -12.70
N THR A 128 -38.87 25.56 -13.12
CA THR A 128 -37.88 24.50 -12.90
C THR A 128 -36.81 25.01 -11.96
N PHE A 129 -36.42 24.17 -10.97
CA PHE A 129 -35.35 24.52 -10.05
C PHE A 129 -33.97 24.39 -10.78
N ARG A 130 -33.16 25.44 -10.61
CA ARG A 130 -31.79 25.42 -11.11
C ARG A 130 -30.95 24.56 -10.19
N GLN A 131 -30.26 23.58 -10.76
CA GLN A 131 -29.38 22.67 -10.04
C GLN A 131 -27.96 22.80 -10.58
N LYS A 132 -26.99 22.87 -9.68
CA LYS A 132 -25.56 22.93 -10.02
C LYS A 132 -24.77 22.00 -9.12
N LYS A 133 -23.79 21.30 -9.70
CA LYS A 133 -22.81 20.51 -8.93
C LYS A 133 -21.60 21.38 -8.65
N PHE A 134 -21.15 21.37 -7.40
CA PHE A 134 -19.94 22.05 -6.99
C PHE A 134 -18.86 20.98 -6.73
N PRO A 135 -17.68 21.10 -7.35
CA PRO A 135 -16.56 20.23 -7.02
C PRO A 135 -16.09 20.52 -5.59
N ALA A 136 -15.70 19.47 -4.88
CA ALA A 136 -15.00 19.60 -3.62
C ALA A 136 -13.51 19.34 -3.89
N ASP A 137 -12.63 20.13 -3.28
CA ASP A 137 -11.19 19.91 -3.34
C ASP A 137 -10.77 19.14 -2.08
N VAL A 138 -10.17 17.96 -2.28
CA VAL A 138 -9.54 17.18 -1.22
C VAL A 138 -8.05 17.41 -1.31
N ILE A 139 -7.44 17.80 -0.19
CA ILE A 139 -6.01 18.12 -0.10
C ILE A 139 -5.35 17.04 0.73
N ILE A 140 -4.33 16.38 0.17
CA ILE A 140 -3.53 15.37 0.86
C ILE A 140 -2.14 15.95 1.05
N THR A 141 -1.74 16.08 2.30
CA THR A 141 -0.39 16.51 2.69
C THR A 141 0.40 15.28 3.13
N PRO A 142 1.53 14.96 2.47
CA PRO A 142 2.39 13.88 2.94
C PRO A 142 2.95 14.19 4.33
N GLU A 143 2.90 13.23 5.23
CA GLU A 143 3.50 13.29 6.56
C GLU A 143 4.80 12.50 6.58
N GLU A 144 5.71 12.82 7.51
CA GLU A 144 7.02 12.17 7.61
C GLU A 144 6.95 10.93 8.49
N HIS A 145 7.36 9.80 7.94
CA HIS A 145 7.47 8.51 8.61
C HIS A 145 8.94 8.11 8.73
N LEU A 146 9.34 7.66 9.91
CA LEU A 146 10.72 7.41 10.26
C LEU A 146 10.92 5.98 10.73
N ILE A 147 11.95 5.31 10.21
CA ILE A 147 12.42 4.02 10.72
C ILE A 147 13.88 4.19 11.09
N THR A 148 14.21 4.02 12.36
CA THR A 148 15.61 4.04 12.82
C THR A 148 16.04 2.64 13.22
N ILE A 149 17.10 2.16 12.61
CA ILE A 149 17.65 0.82 12.84
C ILE A 149 19.15 0.96 13.04
N TYR A 150 19.74 0.16 13.90
CA TYR A 150 21.17 0.06 14.02
C TYR A 150 21.71 -1.15 13.28
N VAL A 151 22.83 -0.97 12.57
CA VAL A 151 23.50 -2.03 11.82
C VAL A 151 24.97 -2.06 12.21
N SER A 152 25.49 -3.23 12.48
CA SER A 152 26.91 -3.44 12.65
C SER A 152 27.53 -3.83 11.32
N MET A 153 28.13 -2.86 10.62
CA MET A 153 28.80 -3.11 9.35
C MET A 153 29.93 -4.16 9.45
N TYR A 154 30.56 -4.26 10.63
CA TYR A 154 31.52 -5.31 10.90
C TYR A 154 30.93 -6.70 10.82
N ARG A 155 29.69 -6.90 11.30
CA ARG A 155 29.00 -8.19 11.21
C ARG A 155 28.55 -8.51 9.78
N VAL A 156 28.16 -7.48 9.01
CA VAL A 156 27.87 -7.64 7.58
C VAL A 156 29.14 -8.07 6.82
N LEU A 157 30.28 -7.41 7.08
CA LEU A 157 31.54 -7.76 6.47
C LEU A 157 32.01 -9.17 6.86
N ALA A 158 31.76 -9.58 8.11
CA ALA A 158 32.05 -10.93 8.59
C ALA A 158 31.02 -11.98 8.07
N GLN A 159 30.11 -11.62 7.18
CA GLN A 159 29.03 -12.46 6.64
C GLN A 159 28.13 -13.09 7.74
N LYS A 160 28.02 -12.41 8.88
CA LYS A 160 27.14 -12.81 9.99
C LYS A 160 25.78 -12.12 9.95
N GLU A 161 25.64 -11.05 9.19
CA GLU A 161 24.41 -10.34 8.89
C GLU A 161 24.26 -10.17 7.39
N ASP A 162 23.02 -10.26 6.90
CA ASP A 162 22.70 -10.15 5.48
C ASP A 162 22.09 -8.77 5.20
N ILE A 163 22.70 -8.02 4.29
CA ILE A 163 22.20 -6.72 3.87
C ILE A 163 20.88 -6.85 3.10
N GLY A 164 20.69 -7.95 2.39
CA GLY A 164 19.45 -8.21 1.67
C GLY A 164 18.25 -8.38 2.59
N ASP A 165 18.42 -9.13 3.68
CA ASP A 165 17.39 -9.26 4.71
C ASP A 165 17.08 -7.93 5.41
N PHE A 166 18.11 -7.13 5.66
CA PHE A 166 17.94 -5.77 6.22
C PHE A 166 17.07 -4.89 5.31
N ILE A 167 17.43 -4.79 4.03
CA ILE A 167 16.67 -4.02 3.04
C ILE A 167 15.23 -4.53 2.94
N ARG A 168 15.07 -5.85 2.90
CA ARG A 168 13.75 -6.48 2.84
C ARG A 168 12.88 -6.12 4.04
N GLN A 169 13.42 -6.19 5.25
CA GLN A 169 12.68 -5.83 6.46
C GLN A 169 12.26 -4.36 6.47
N VAL A 170 13.12 -3.44 6.04
CA VAL A 170 12.79 -2.02 5.93
C VAL A 170 11.65 -1.80 4.93
N VAL A 171 11.76 -2.36 3.72
CA VAL A 171 10.73 -2.22 2.68
C VAL A 171 9.39 -2.80 3.15
N MET A 172 9.41 -4.00 3.75
CA MET A 172 8.18 -4.62 4.27
C MET A 172 7.55 -3.80 5.40
N SER A 173 8.36 -3.20 6.29
CA SER A 173 7.85 -2.36 7.37
C SER A 173 7.18 -1.10 6.82
N VAL A 174 7.80 -0.42 5.85
CA VAL A 174 7.19 0.74 5.17
C VAL A 174 5.91 0.34 4.45
N GLN A 175 5.92 -0.77 3.73
CA GLN A 175 4.73 -1.27 3.03
C GLN A 175 3.57 -1.55 3.99
N GLN A 176 3.85 -2.18 5.12
CA GLN A 176 2.83 -2.50 6.12
C GLN A 176 2.24 -1.24 6.76
N ASP A 177 3.09 -0.25 7.07
CA ASP A 177 2.65 1.02 7.63
C ASP A 177 1.77 1.80 6.63
N MET A 178 2.22 1.94 5.38
CA MET A 178 1.43 2.54 4.30
C MET A 178 0.09 1.82 4.10
N TYR A 179 0.08 0.49 4.18
CA TYR A 179 -1.16 -0.29 4.08
C TYR A 179 -2.10 0.00 5.25
N GLY A 180 -1.56 0.07 6.47
CA GLY A 180 -2.31 0.41 7.67
C GLY A 180 -2.99 1.77 7.58
N GLU A 181 -2.25 2.77 7.14
CA GLU A 181 -2.80 4.11 6.93
C GLU A 181 -3.86 4.17 5.83
N ALA A 182 -3.61 3.48 4.71
CA ALA A 182 -4.58 3.42 3.62
C ALA A 182 -5.90 2.77 4.04
N VAL A 183 -5.85 1.67 4.80
CA VAL A 183 -7.04 1.01 5.36
C VAL A 183 -7.73 1.91 6.38
N SER A 184 -6.98 2.58 7.25
CA SER A 184 -7.52 3.54 8.22
C SER A 184 -8.23 4.70 7.51
N ALA A 185 -7.63 5.26 6.46
CA ALA A 185 -8.23 6.30 5.63
C ALA A 185 -9.51 5.81 4.93
N LEU A 186 -9.53 4.56 4.44
CA LEU A 186 -10.71 3.94 3.84
C LEU A 186 -11.85 3.81 4.86
N ILE A 187 -11.59 3.24 6.02
CA ILE A 187 -12.59 3.03 7.07
C ILE A 187 -13.15 4.36 7.58
N THR A 188 -12.26 5.29 7.92
CA THR A 188 -12.64 6.63 8.41
C THR A 188 -13.43 7.39 7.36
N GLY A 189 -12.96 7.36 6.12
CA GLY A 189 -13.63 8.02 5.00
C GLY A 189 -15.02 7.45 4.72
N LEU A 190 -15.15 6.13 4.66
CA LEU A 190 -16.44 5.48 4.48
C LEU A 190 -17.38 5.75 5.65
N THR A 191 -16.93 5.62 6.88
CA THR A 191 -17.74 5.87 8.08
C THR A 191 -18.26 7.32 8.09
N ASN A 192 -17.42 8.29 7.76
CA ASN A 192 -17.81 9.71 7.76
C ASN A 192 -18.75 10.07 6.60
N VAL A 193 -18.49 9.55 5.40
CA VAL A 193 -19.27 9.87 4.20
C VAL A 193 -20.61 9.15 4.17
N THR A 194 -20.68 7.94 4.75
CA THR A 194 -21.88 7.10 4.72
C THR A 194 -22.68 7.12 6.02
N ALA A 195 -22.21 7.82 7.05
CA ALA A 195 -22.89 7.90 8.35
C ALA A 195 -24.34 8.35 8.21
N GLY A 196 -25.27 7.59 8.81
CA GLY A 196 -26.70 7.88 8.77
C GLY A 196 -27.36 7.67 7.40
N THR A 197 -26.70 7.04 6.46
CA THR A 197 -27.23 6.72 5.13
C THR A 197 -27.46 5.21 4.97
N ASP A 198 -28.19 4.84 3.92
CA ASP A 198 -28.42 3.43 3.56
C ASP A 198 -27.18 2.73 2.98
N TYR A 199 -26.01 3.35 3.04
CA TYR A 199 -24.71 2.77 2.64
C TYR A 199 -23.89 2.29 3.86
N THR A 200 -24.42 2.45 5.07
CA THR A 200 -23.83 1.97 6.31
C THR A 200 -24.82 1.06 7.02
N PHE A 201 -24.38 -0.11 7.41
CA PHE A 201 -25.16 -1.02 8.26
C PHE A 201 -24.28 -1.55 9.38
N THR A 202 -24.84 -1.66 10.56
CA THR A 202 -24.20 -2.27 11.73
C THR A 202 -25.21 -3.18 12.42
N GLY A 203 -24.89 -4.44 12.55
CA GLY A 203 -25.77 -5.44 13.17
C GLY A 203 -25.36 -6.88 12.83
N ALA A 204 -26.19 -7.84 13.25
CA ALA A 204 -25.99 -9.21 12.87
C ALA A 204 -25.96 -9.40 11.36
N PHE A 205 -25.19 -10.37 10.88
CA PHE A 205 -25.05 -10.58 9.43
C PHE A 205 -26.39 -10.99 8.80
N ASP A 206 -26.82 -10.22 7.78
CA ASP A 206 -27.97 -10.52 6.93
C ASP A 206 -27.62 -10.38 5.46
N MET A 207 -27.65 -11.48 4.73
CA MET A 207 -27.33 -11.54 3.31
C MET A 207 -28.25 -10.64 2.47
N LYS A 208 -29.51 -10.52 2.81
CA LYS A 208 -30.46 -9.68 2.06
C LYS A 208 -30.08 -8.19 2.16
N THR A 209 -29.70 -7.77 3.35
CA THR A 209 -29.24 -6.40 3.60
C THR A 209 -27.95 -6.11 2.84
N LEU A 210 -27.00 -7.05 2.85
CA LEU A 210 -25.74 -6.91 2.11
C LEU A 210 -25.99 -6.76 0.59
N VAL A 211 -26.81 -7.65 0.01
CA VAL A 211 -27.15 -7.61 -1.42
C VAL A 211 -27.89 -6.31 -1.77
N LYS A 212 -28.84 -5.86 -0.94
CA LYS A 212 -29.55 -4.60 -1.13
C LYS A 212 -28.62 -3.38 -1.12
N MET A 213 -27.61 -3.38 -0.24
CA MET A 213 -26.58 -2.34 -0.23
C MET A 213 -25.71 -2.39 -1.50
N ALA A 214 -25.32 -3.58 -1.94
CA ALA A 214 -24.54 -3.76 -3.16
C ALA A 214 -25.30 -3.32 -4.41
N GLU A 215 -26.58 -3.66 -4.56
CA GLU A 215 -27.44 -3.17 -5.65
C GLU A 215 -27.55 -1.64 -5.63
N ARG A 216 -27.70 -1.04 -4.43
CA ARG A 216 -27.75 0.42 -4.30
C ARG A 216 -26.45 1.07 -4.75
N VAL A 217 -25.29 0.55 -4.31
CA VAL A 217 -23.98 1.02 -4.77
C VAL A 217 -23.86 0.91 -6.29
N GLN A 218 -24.32 -0.20 -6.88
CA GLN A 218 -24.31 -0.41 -8.33
C GLN A 218 -25.13 0.66 -9.07
N VAL A 219 -26.38 0.84 -8.68
CA VAL A 219 -27.31 1.79 -9.36
C VAL A 219 -26.76 3.22 -9.33
N PHE A 220 -26.26 3.66 -8.17
CA PHE A 220 -25.75 5.02 -8.03
C PHE A 220 -24.35 5.24 -8.60
N ASN A 221 -23.66 4.19 -9.00
CA ASN A 221 -22.40 4.24 -9.74
C ASN A 221 -22.58 3.92 -11.23
N SER A 222 -23.69 4.36 -11.82
CA SER A 222 -23.97 4.15 -13.26
C SER A 222 -24.01 2.69 -13.69
N ASN A 223 -24.54 1.82 -12.85
CA ASN A 223 -24.61 0.36 -13.02
C ASN A 223 -23.24 -0.36 -13.09
N VAL A 224 -22.18 0.28 -12.64
CA VAL A 224 -20.89 -0.40 -12.47
C VAL A 224 -21.00 -1.42 -11.35
N ARG A 225 -20.64 -2.66 -11.66
CA ARG A 225 -20.75 -3.78 -10.73
C ARG A 225 -19.83 -3.59 -9.53
N PRO A 226 -20.35 -3.57 -8.30
CA PRO A 226 -19.54 -3.48 -7.11
C PRO A 226 -18.89 -4.81 -6.76
N VAL A 227 -17.83 -4.73 -5.96
CA VAL A 227 -17.11 -5.85 -5.38
C VAL A 227 -17.31 -5.80 -3.87
N ILE A 228 -17.61 -6.95 -3.26
CA ILE A 228 -17.67 -7.12 -1.82
C ILE A 228 -16.26 -7.52 -1.37
N ALA A 229 -15.60 -6.66 -0.63
CA ALA A 229 -14.23 -6.86 -0.18
C ALA A 229 -14.15 -6.93 1.35
N GLY A 230 -13.24 -7.75 1.88
CA GLY A 230 -13.04 -7.85 3.32
C GLY A 230 -11.88 -8.75 3.70
N SER A 231 -11.63 -8.89 5.01
CA SER A 231 -10.71 -9.91 5.53
C SER A 231 -11.27 -11.31 5.30
N ALA A 232 -10.43 -12.33 5.39
CA ALA A 232 -10.89 -13.71 5.26
C ALA A 232 -11.96 -14.06 6.31
N VAL A 233 -11.79 -13.56 7.54
CA VAL A 233 -12.72 -13.80 8.65
C VAL A 233 -14.07 -13.11 8.39
N ALA A 234 -14.06 -11.83 8.01
CA ALA A 234 -15.28 -11.11 7.66
C ALA A 234 -16.05 -11.80 6.50
N LEU A 235 -15.33 -12.30 5.51
CA LEU A 235 -15.91 -12.98 4.35
C LEU A 235 -16.48 -14.37 4.66
N MET A 236 -16.07 -15.02 5.75
CA MET A 236 -16.69 -16.29 6.18
C MET A 236 -18.18 -16.14 6.48
N ASN A 237 -18.62 -14.97 6.91
CA ASN A 237 -20.05 -14.69 7.13
C ASN A 237 -20.85 -14.60 5.81
N VAL A 238 -20.18 -14.33 4.69
CA VAL A 238 -20.80 -14.24 3.37
C VAL A 238 -21.02 -15.61 2.74
N LEU A 239 -20.47 -16.66 3.34
CA LEU A 239 -20.73 -18.04 2.91
C LEU A 239 -22.23 -18.37 3.09
N PRO A 240 -22.89 -18.94 2.08
CA PRO A 240 -24.27 -19.36 2.24
C PRO A 240 -24.37 -20.42 3.34
N ASP A 241 -25.37 -20.30 4.17
CA ASP A 241 -25.70 -21.27 5.21
C ASP A 241 -25.76 -22.68 4.60
N SER A 242 -25.26 -23.67 5.34
CA SER A 242 -25.19 -25.08 4.94
C SER A 242 -26.52 -25.67 4.45
N THR A 243 -27.64 -25.00 4.72
CA THR A 243 -29.00 -25.36 4.34
C THR A 243 -29.22 -25.30 2.81
N PHE A 244 -28.42 -24.55 2.06
CA PHE A 244 -28.62 -24.40 0.61
C PHE A 244 -27.84 -25.41 -0.24
N GLY A 245 -27.17 -26.39 0.33
CA GLY A 245 -26.46 -27.41 -0.45
C GLY A 245 -25.42 -26.85 -1.40
N TYR A 246 -24.97 -25.64 -1.17
CA TYR A 246 -23.91 -25.02 -1.94
C TYR A 246 -22.60 -25.73 -1.59
N ARG A 247 -22.34 -26.81 -2.29
CA ARG A 247 -20.98 -27.36 -2.36
C ARG A 247 -20.16 -26.30 -3.09
N GLY A 248 -19.39 -25.51 -2.34
CA GLY A 248 -18.33 -24.70 -2.95
C GLY A 248 -17.62 -25.58 -3.97
N ASN A 249 -17.14 -25.01 -5.06
CA ASN A 249 -16.38 -25.73 -6.07
C ASN A 249 -15.29 -26.53 -5.37
N TYR A 250 -15.60 -27.82 -5.12
CA TYR A 250 -14.58 -28.80 -4.85
C TYR A 250 -13.78 -28.88 -6.13
N ASP A 251 -12.59 -28.30 -6.10
CA ASP A 251 -11.63 -28.57 -7.15
C ASP A 251 -11.45 -30.10 -7.19
N ALA A 252 -11.60 -30.69 -8.35
CA ALA A 252 -11.56 -32.15 -8.55
C ALA A 252 -10.26 -32.80 -8.05
N ASN A 253 -9.29 -32.00 -7.63
CA ASN A 253 -7.99 -32.39 -7.08
C ASN A 253 -7.89 -32.33 -5.54
N GLY A 254 -9.01 -32.21 -4.80
CA GLY A 254 -8.99 -32.27 -3.33
C GLY A 254 -8.43 -31.03 -2.64
N GLY A 255 -8.36 -29.90 -3.33
CA GLY A 255 -8.02 -28.60 -2.76
C GLY A 255 -9.11 -28.12 -1.81
N GLY A 256 -8.72 -27.45 -0.72
CA GLY A 256 -9.61 -27.03 0.37
C GLY A 256 -10.75 -26.10 -0.08
N ILE A 257 -11.63 -25.80 0.86
CA ILE A 257 -12.77 -24.90 0.66
C ILE A 257 -12.24 -23.53 0.21
N ASP A 258 -12.43 -23.21 -1.06
CA ASP A 258 -12.08 -21.89 -1.59
C ASP A 258 -13.18 -20.90 -1.24
N LEU A 259 -12.82 -19.64 -1.00
CA LEU A 259 -13.78 -18.59 -0.74
C LEU A 259 -14.72 -18.42 -1.92
N VAL A 260 -15.98 -18.15 -1.64
CA VAL A 260 -16.98 -17.88 -2.68
C VAL A 260 -16.52 -16.68 -3.52
N LYS A 261 -16.31 -16.88 -4.81
CA LYS A 261 -15.86 -15.83 -5.74
C LYS A 261 -16.99 -14.89 -6.16
N ASN A 262 -18.23 -15.35 -6.04
CA ASN A 262 -19.39 -14.59 -6.49
C ASN A 262 -20.60 -14.88 -5.62
N VAL A 263 -21.27 -13.84 -5.14
CA VAL A 263 -22.50 -13.93 -4.34
C VAL A 263 -23.61 -13.14 -5.03
N VAL A 264 -24.66 -13.82 -5.42
CA VAL A 264 -25.85 -13.22 -6.08
C VAL A 264 -25.46 -12.28 -7.23
N GLY A 265 -24.42 -12.65 -7.98
CA GLY A 265 -23.94 -11.85 -9.11
C GLY A 265 -22.90 -10.78 -8.75
N PHE A 266 -22.54 -10.57 -7.51
CA PHE A 266 -21.47 -9.66 -7.09
C PHE A 266 -20.17 -10.42 -6.82
N ASP A 267 -19.06 -9.85 -7.25
CA ASP A 267 -17.75 -10.46 -7.04
C ASP A 267 -17.31 -10.28 -5.58
N VAL A 268 -16.70 -11.31 -5.02
CA VAL A 268 -16.14 -11.29 -3.66
C VAL A 268 -14.62 -11.26 -3.77
N LEU A 269 -13.99 -10.31 -3.09
CA LEU A 269 -12.56 -10.12 -3.10
C LEU A 269 -12.00 -10.20 -1.68
N ARG A 270 -11.10 -11.14 -1.46
CA ARG A 270 -10.32 -11.18 -0.23
C ARG A 270 -9.22 -10.10 -0.30
N LEU A 271 -9.24 -9.18 0.66
CA LEU A 271 -8.14 -8.25 0.86
C LEU A 271 -7.00 -8.96 1.59
N GLN A 272 -5.78 -8.63 1.21
CA GLN A 272 -4.60 -9.17 1.87
C GLN A 272 -4.49 -8.55 3.26
N GLN A 273 -4.34 -9.40 4.29
CA GLN A 273 -4.11 -8.95 5.65
C GLN A 273 -2.66 -8.49 5.82
N ALA A 274 -2.44 -7.48 6.64
CA ALA A 274 -1.12 -7.01 7.02
C ALA A 274 -0.98 -6.99 8.55
N ALA A 275 0.25 -7.11 9.02
CA ALA A 275 0.56 -6.99 10.44
C ALA A 275 0.78 -5.52 10.79
N GLY A 276 0.13 -5.03 11.83
CA GLY A 276 0.44 -3.73 12.43
C GLY A 276 1.69 -3.81 13.32
N ASN A 277 2.22 -2.65 13.69
CA ASN A 277 3.47 -2.51 14.46
C ASN A 277 3.48 -3.30 15.80
N ASN A 278 2.32 -3.60 16.36
CA ASN A 278 2.18 -4.32 17.63
C ASN A 278 1.72 -5.77 17.46
N GLY A 279 1.87 -6.35 16.27
CA GLY A 279 1.38 -7.69 15.97
C GLY A 279 -0.15 -7.80 15.83
N THR A 280 -0.84 -6.67 15.80
CA THR A 280 -2.28 -6.60 15.50
C THR A 280 -2.52 -6.72 14.01
N LEU A 281 -3.69 -7.21 13.62
CA LEU A 281 -4.09 -7.27 12.22
C LEU A 281 -4.64 -5.89 11.79
N VAL A 282 -4.26 -5.45 10.59
CA VAL A 282 -4.65 -4.14 10.04
C VAL A 282 -6.09 -4.13 9.55
N LEU A 283 -6.51 -5.17 8.84
CA LEU A 283 -7.89 -5.28 8.38
C LEU A 283 -8.78 -5.77 9.51
N PRO A 284 -9.87 -5.07 9.82
CA PRO A 284 -10.84 -5.52 10.81
C PRO A 284 -11.57 -6.78 10.32
N ASP A 285 -11.85 -7.68 11.27
CA ASP A 285 -12.51 -8.95 10.97
C ASP A 285 -14.05 -8.85 10.98
N ASP A 286 -14.56 -7.70 11.39
CA ASP A 286 -15.98 -7.39 11.51
C ASP A 286 -16.55 -6.55 10.36
N LYS A 287 -15.70 -6.14 9.37
CA LYS A 287 -16.12 -5.19 8.34
C LYS A 287 -16.04 -5.75 6.93
N LEU A 288 -17.12 -5.52 6.17
CA LEU A 288 -17.18 -5.76 4.73
C LEU A 288 -17.30 -4.43 4.00
N PHE A 289 -16.53 -4.27 2.95
CA PHE A 289 -16.50 -3.09 2.11
C PHE A 289 -17.19 -3.39 0.77
N ILE A 290 -18.13 -2.55 0.40
CA ILE A 290 -18.83 -2.65 -0.91
C ILE A 290 -18.30 -1.51 -1.77
N VAL A 291 -17.47 -1.83 -2.75
CA VAL A 291 -16.72 -0.85 -3.53
C VAL A 291 -16.89 -1.09 -5.03
N SER A 292 -16.84 -0.03 -5.83
CA SER A 292 -16.85 -0.10 -7.30
C SER A 292 -15.50 0.36 -7.86
N PRO A 293 -14.49 -0.51 -7.90
CA PRO A 293 -13.12 -0.13 -8.25
C PRO A 293 -12.96 0.33 -9.71
N ALA A 294 -13.89 -0.08 -10.58
CA ALA A 294 -13.88 0.32 -11.98
C ALA A 294 -14.35 1.77 -12.22
N GLN A 295 -15.09 2.38 -11.26
CA GLN A 295 -15.58 3.74 -11.37
C GLN A 295 -14.51 4.78 -10.99
N ASP A 296 -14.04 4.68 -9.77
CA ASP A 296 -12.98 5.53 -9.20
C ASP A 296 -12.44 4.86 -7.94
N LYS A 297 -11.14 4.97 -7.71
CA LYS A 297 -10.52 4.41 -6.52
C LYS A 297 -10.79 5.27 -5.31
N LEU A 298 -11.20 4.65 -4.21
CA LEU A 298 -11.74 5.34 -3.04
C LEU A 298 -10.68 6.10 -2.26
N VAL A 299 -9.51 5.49 -2.08
CA VAL A 299 -8.39 6.08 -1.35
C VAL A 299 -7.38 6.64 -2.34
N LYS A 300 -6.95 7.86 -2.11
CA LYS A 300 -5.86 8.49 -2.83
C LYS A 300 -4.68 8.63 -1.89
N GLY A 301 -3.52 8.21 -2.36
CA GLY A 301 -2.25 8.32 -1.64
C GLY A 301 -1.33 9.31 -2.34
N ALA A 302 -0.68 10.16 -1.56
CA ALA A 302 0.41 11.00 -2.00
C ALA A 302 1.72 10.47 -1.41
N VAL A 303 2.70 10.19 -2.27
CA VAL A 303 4.03 9.72 -1.86
C VAL A 303 5.06 10.70 -2.41
N SER A 304 5.93 11.21 -1.55
CA SER A 304 7.01 12.10 -2.00
C SER A 304 8.13 11.30 -2.63
N THR A 305 8.58 11.75 -3.80
CA THR A 305 9.66 11.08 -4.55
C THR A 305 11.06 11.49 -4.08
N THR A 306 11.18 12.52 -3.25
CA THR A 306 12.45 13.25 -3.05
C THR A 306 13.07 13.04 -1.68
N LEU A 307 12.56 12.13 -0.84
CA LEU A 307 12.99 12.06 0.54
C LEU A 307 13.40 10.68 1.01
N THR A 308 14.65 10.44 0.84
CA THR A 308 15.39 9.56 1.71
C THR A 308 16.63 10.31 2.17
N ASN A 309 16.55 10.97 3.30
CA ASN A 309 17.73 11.45 4.01
C ASN A 309 18.03 10.45 5.12
N SER A 310 18.98 9.55 4.88
CA SER A 310 19.57 8.78 5.95
C SER A 310 20.43 9.70 6.79
N ASN A 311 20.03 9.97 8.01
CA ASN A 311 20.90 10.60 9.00
C ASN A 311 21.70 9.53 9.72
N GLN A 312 23.02 9.62 9.60
CA GLN A 312 23.94 8.75 10.30
C GLN A 312 24.27 9.37 11.65
N PHE A 313 23.80 8.76 12.73
CA PHE A 313 24.27 9.05 14.06
C PHE A 313 25.22 7.94 14.53
N TYR A 314 26.38 8.35 15.03
CA TYR A 314 27.28 7.44 15.73
C TYR A 314 26.86 7.39 17.19
N ASP A 315 26.50 6.22 17.67
CA ASP A 315 26.55 5.96 19.09
C ASP A 315 27.97 5.55 19.44
N ASN A 316 28.69 6.42 20.18
CA ASN A 316 30.09 6.20 20.51
C ASN A 316 30.31 5.09 21.54
N ALA A 317 29.24 4.54 22.14
CA ALA A 317 29.36 3.56 23.22
C ALA A 317 29.63 2.14 22.71
N ASP A 318 29.02 1.74 21.58
CA ASP A 318 29.07 0.36 21.08
C ASP A 318 29.53 0.24 19.62
N LEU A 319 30.05 1.30 19.02
CA LEU A 319 30.54 1.34 17.63
C LEU A 319 29.51 0.91 16.59
N THR A 320 28.23 0.95 16.93
CA THR A 320 27.13 0.69 15.99
C THR A 320 26.82 1.92 15.15
N GLN A 321 26.28 1.69 13.95
CA GLN A 321 25.84 2.76 13.06
C GLN A 321 24.32 2.77 13.03
N ASN A 322 23.73 3.92 13.37
CA ASN A 322 22.31 4.14 13.27
C ASN A 322 21.97 4.58 11.85
N TYR A 323 21.04 3.85 11.24
CA TYR A 323 20.46 4.18 9.95
C TYR A 323 19.01 4.63 10.14
N THR A 324 18.69 5.84 9.71
CA THR A 324 17.32 6.37 9.76
C THR A 324 16.81 6.55 8.35
N TYR A 325 15.85 5.74 7.99
CA TYR A 325 15.11 5.88 6.74
C TYR A 325 13.90 6.79 6.96
N ARG A 326 13.70 7.74 6.06
CA ARG A 326 12.58 8.69 6.07
C ARG A 326 11.77 8.51 4.80
N ALA A 327 10.46 8.41 4.94
CA ALA A 327 9.53 8.39 3.84
C ALA A 327 8.38 9.36 4.12
N ASN A 328 7.98 10.14 3.13
CA ASN A 328 6.85 11.04 3.27
C ASN A 328 5.69 10.52 2.43
N TYR A 329 4.60 10.21 3.08
CA TYR A 329 3.36 9.78 2.44
C TYR A 329 2.15 10.18 3.26
N GLY A 330 0.99 10.15 2.62
CA GLY A 330 -0.28 10.40 3.29
C GLY A 330 -1.43 9.86 2.46
N PHE A 331 -2.47 9.41 3.12
CA PHE A 331 -3.62 8.78 2.50
C PHE A 331 -4.91 9.47 2.94
N GLN A 332 -5.83 9.65 1.99
CA GLN A 332 -7.14 10.18 2.30
C GLN A 332 -8.21 9.57 1.40
N TYR A 333 -9.40 9.41 1.94
CA TYR A 333 -10.57 9.06 1.16
C TYR A 333 -10.97 10.24 0.26
N ALA A 334 -10.95 10.04 -1.05
CA ALA A 334 -11.27 11.07 -2.03
C ALA A 334 -11.87 10.43 -3.28
N SER A 335 -13.15 10.16 -3.24
CA SER A 335 -13.88 9.62 -4.39
C SER A 335 -15.29 10.17 -4.48
N ALA A 336 -15.78 10.33 -5.71
CA ALA A 336 -17.17 10.61 -6.01
C ALA A 336 -18.02 9.33 -6.10
N ALA A 337 -17.39 8.17 -6.21
CA ALA A 337 -18.09 6.90 -6.28
C ALA A 337 -18.80 6.59 -4.96
N LYS A 338 -20.01 6.06 -5.04
CA LYS A 338 -20.70 5.54 -3.85
C LYS A 338 -20.08 4.22 -3.45
N ALA A 339 -19.87 4.06 -2.17
CA ALA A 339 -19.36 2.84 -1.56
C ALA A 339 -20.11 2.59 -0.25
N GLY A 340 -20.09 1.36 0.24
CA GLY A 340 -20.76 0.98 1.47
C GLY A 340 -19.82 0.31 2.46
N ILE A 341 -20.17 0.39 3.74
CA ILE A 341 -19.51 -0.33 4.82
C ILE A 341 -20.58 -1.11 5.61
N TYR A 342 -20.35 -2.40 5.75
CA TYR A 342 -21.18 -3.30 6.52
C TYR A 342 -20.37 -3.77 7.72
N THR A 343 -20.78 -3.40 8.93
CA THR A 343 -20.14 -3.82 10.18
C THR A 343 -20.98 -4.93 10.80
N ILE A 344 -20.35 -6.08 10.98
CA ILE A 344 -20.97 -7.27 11.58
C ILE A 344 -20.77 -7.16 13.10
N THR A 345 -21.86 -7.24 13.85
CA THR A 345 -21.83 -7.35 15.30
C THR A 345 -22.45 -8.68 15.71
N ASP A 346 -21.81 -9.36 16.64
CA ASP A 346 -22.31 -10.62 17.22
C ASP A 346 -23.63 -10.44 17.95
#